data_a4ed2f8a980fe835ba0454ea20b82a23
#
_entry.id   a4ed2f8a980fe835ba0454ea20b82a23
#
_cell.length_a   1.000
_cell.length_b   1.000
_cell.length_c   1.000
_cell.angle_alpha   90.00
_cell.angle_beta   90.00
_cell.angle_gamma   90.00
#
_symmetry.space_group_name_H-M   'P 1'
#
loop_
_entity.id
_entity.type
_entity.pdbx_description
1 polymer ?
#
loop_
_entity_poly.entity_id
_entity_poly.type
_entity_poly.pdbx_seq_one_letter_code
_entity_poly.pdbx_strand_id
1 'polypeptide(L)'
;LLNHLRIRSERLYITLKTFFKWLLLSGITGICCGVIGSLFHLCMEFATEFRTGHSFMVYFLPVAGLVIVFLYSICGLKNDPGTNIIITSIRTEGKIPVRMAPLIFISAFITHLFGGSAGREGAALQIGGGLSAEIARILKMDERNGNLLVMCGMSGLFSALFGTPVTATFFAMEVISVGVFYYSAIVPCFFSAAVALGISHLFGIVPVTYKVVIPDISVMNIAFAMILGVGTALLSIVFCYSLHKLSKLLSAKIKNNYIRIFICGCAIVILTAVFGTDYNGAGMNIIADAMSGTTRPEAFALKLLFTVITIAGGYKGGEIVPSFFIGATFGNLFGTLVGLPPQFTAALGLVSLFCGVVNCPVTSLLLSIELFGGEGIIFFAAACSVSYILSGYYGLYTGQKIMYSKLHSKYINRHTK
;
A
#
# COMPACT_ATOMS: atom_id res chain seq x y z
N LEU A 1 10.61 52.60 2.00
CA LEU A 1 11.66 51.54 1.83
C LEU A 1 11.84 50.73 3.13
N LEU A 2 12.10 51.38 4.26
CA LEU A 2 12.31 50.71 5.57
C LEU A 2 11.14 49.85 6.00
N ASN A 3 9.87 50.30 5.84
CA ASN A 3 8.68 49.50 6.16
C ASN A 3 8.57 48.25 5.27
N HIS A 4 8.89 48.35 3.99
CA HIS A 4 8.89 47.20 3.10
C HIS A 4 9.99 46.17 3.45
N LEU A 5 11.16 46.63 3.86
CA LEU A 5 12.25 45.75 4.31
C LEU A 5 11.89 45.06 5.63
N ARG A 6 11.26 45.78 6.55
CA ARG A 6 10.79 45.20 7.84
C ARG A 6 9.73 44.13 7.62
N ILE A 7 8.71 44.39 6.81
CA ILE A 7 7.66 43.41 6.47
C ILE A 7 8.26 42.17 5.81
N ARG A 8 9.24 42.38 4.93
CA ARG A 8 9.93 41.27 4.23
C ARG A 8 10.79 40.44 5.20
N SER A 9 11.49 41.06 6.15
CA SER A 9 12.27 40.34 7.15
C SER A 9 11.39 39.58 8.15
N GLU A 10 10.26 40.16 8.59
CA GLU A 10 9.30 39.48 9.45
C GLU A 10 8.66 38.25 8.76
N ARG A 11 8.27 38.38 7.49
CA ARG A 11 7.77 37.22 6.68
C ARG A 11 8.82 36.13 6.54
N LEU A 12 10.07 36.51 6.24
CA LEU A 12 11.16 35.53 6.13
C LEU A 12 11.40 34.79 7.45
N TYR A 13 11.40 35.51 8.57
CA TYR A 13 11.53 34.92 9.89
C TYR A 13 10.41 33.91 10.21
N ILE A 14 9.15 34.26 9.92
CA ILE A 14 8.00 33.36 10.12
C ILE A 14 8.14 32.11 9.24
N THR A 15 8.52 32.29 7.97
CA THR A 15 8.71 31.19 7.03
C THR A 15 9.82 30.25 7.50
N LEU A 16 10.98 30.76 7.88
CA LEU A 16 12.09 29.96 8.39
C LEU A 16 11.72 29.23 9.69
N LYS A 17 11.09 29.94 10.62
CA LYS A 17 10.61 29.34 11.89
C LYS A 17 9.63 28.17 11.62
N THR A 18 8.71 28.34 10.70
CA THR A 18 7.75 27.28 10.31
C THR A 18 8.48 26.13 9.62
N PHE A 19 9.40 26.40 8.73
CA PHE A 19 10.20 25.39 8.04
C PHE A 19 11.00 24.54 9.03
N PHE A 20 11.76 25.14 9.94
CA PHE A 20 12.55 24.41 10.93
C PHE A 20 11.67 23.65 11.93
N LYS A 21 10.50 24.21 12.31
CA LYS A 21 9.50 23.50 13.11
C LYS A 21 9.08 22.20 12.41
N TRP A 22 8.74 22.25 11.13
CA TRP A 22 8.32 21.07 10.39
C TRP A 22 9.45 20.08 10.14
N LEU A 23 10.68 20.52 9.91
CA LEU A 23 11.84 19.64 9.85
C LEU A 23 12.04 18.87 11.16
N LEU A 24 11.92 19.55 12.29
CA LEU A 24 12.05 18.89 13.60
C LEU A 24 10.93 17.87 13.83
N LEU A 25 9.68 18.25 13.63
CA LEU A 25 8.52 17.38 13.85
C LEU A 25 8.53 16.18 12.92
N SER A 26 8.80 16.38 11.64
CA SER A 26 8.89 15.29 10.66
C SER A 26 10.12 14.41 10.90
N GLY A 27 11.24 14.99 11.37
CA GLY A 27 12.42 14.23 11.76
C GLY A 27 12.13 13.28 12.94
N ILE A 28 11.50 13.78 14.02
CA ILE A 28 11.08 12.95 15.15
C ILE A 28 10.13 11.84 14.68
N THR A 29 9.13 12.19 13.88
CA THR A 29 8.19 11.24 13.30
C THR A 29 8.91 10.20 12.45
N GLY A 30 9.85 10.64 11.61
CA GLY A 30 10.67 9.77 10.76
C GLY A 30 11.53 8.79 11.57
N ILE A 31 12.15 9.23 12.67
CA ILE A 31 12.90 8.35 13.57
C ILE A 31 11.97 7.28 14.17
N CYS A 32 10.84 7.70 14.75
CA CYS A 32 9.89 6.76 15.34
C CYS A 32 9.35 5.77 14.32
N CYS A 33 8.96 6.25 13.14
CA CYS A 33 8.47 5.40 12.04
C CYS A 33 9.57 4.49 11.47
N GLY A 34 10.81 4.98 11.39
CA GLY A 34 11.97 4.19 10.97
C GLY A 34 12.23 3.02 11.89
N VAL A 35 12.28 3.26 13.22
CA VAL A 35 12.50 2.19 14.22
C VAL A 35 11.35 1.19 14.19
N ILE A 36 10.09 1.65 14.30
CA ILE A 36 8.93 0.74 14.35
C ILE A 36 8.73 0.03 13.02
N GLY A 37 8.96 0.72 11.89
CA GLY A 37 8.89 0.14 10.56
C GLY A 37 9.95 -0.95 10.35
N SER A 38 11.18 -0.72 10.81
CA SER A 38 12.25 -1.72 10.76
C SER A 38 11.94 -2.93 11.61
N LEU A 39 11.46 -2.75 12.84
CA LEU A 39 11.02 -3.85 13.69
C LEU A 39 9.87 -4.64 13.03
N PHE A 40 8.91 -3.93 12.44
CA PHE A 40 7.81 -4.57 11.73
C PHE A 40 8.30 -5.37 10.52
N HIS A 41 9.24 -4.81 9.75
CA HIS A 41 9.87 -5.52 8.62
C HIS A 41 10.52 -6.82 9.08
N LEU A 42 11.41 -6.75 10.08
CA LEU A 42 12.13 -7.93 10.60
C LEU A 42 11.16 -8.98 11.17
N CYS A 43 10.11 -8.56 11.87
CA CYS A 43 9.07 -9.47 12.35
C CYS A 43 8.35 -10.18 11.19
N MET A 44 8.03 -9.45 10.10
CA MET A 44 7.36 -10.03 8.93
C MET A 44 8.26 -11.00 8.17
N GLU A 45 9.55 -10.68 8.06
CA GLU A 45 10.56 -11.54 7.47
C GLU A 45 10.71 -12.82 8.28
N PHE A 46 10.91 -12.71 9.59
CA PHE A 46 10.93 -13.86 10.49
C PHE A 46 9.66 -14.72 10.37
N ALA A 47 8.46 -14.11 10.36
CA ALA A 47 7.21 -14.85 10.21
C ALA A 47 7.15 -15.62 8.88
N THR A 48 7.68 -15.03 7.81
CA THR A 48 7.71 -15.65 6.48
C THR A 48 8.71 -16.79 6.43
N GLU A 49 9.94 -16.59 6.92
CA GLU A 49 10.98 -17.61 6.97
C GLU A 49 10.56 -18.79 7.86
N PHE A 50 10.04 -18.52 9.05
CA PHE A 50 9.56 -19.53 9.96
C PHE A 50 8.47 -20.40 9.33
N ARG A 51 7.47 -19.75 8.67
CA ARG A 51 6.41 -20.46 7.97
C ARG A 51 6.92 -21.28 6.79
N THR A 52 7.84 -20.77 5.99
CA THR A 52 8.40 -21.50 4.84
C THR A 52 9.21 -22.71 5.29
N GLY A 53 9.92 -22.60 6.41
CA GLY A 53 10.60 -23.74 7.04
C GLY A 53 9.66 -24.74 7.73
N HIS A 54 8.43 -24.32 8.06
CA HIS A 54 7.44 -25.13 8.78
C HIS A 54 6.07 -25.06 8.09
N SER A 55 5.94 -25.71 6.95
CA SER A 55 4.75 -25.67 6.07
C SER A 55 3.43 -26.02 6.79
N PHE A 56 3.48 -26.80 7.86
CA PHE A 56 2.31 -27.18 8.65
C PHE A 56 1.66 -25.98 9.38
N MET A 57 2.37 -24.86 9.55
CA MET A 57 1.83 -23.66 10.21
C MET A 57 0.55 -23.13 9.56
N VAL A 58 0.40 -23.32 8.25
CA VAL A 58 -0.78 -22.87 7.50
C VAL A 58 -2.06 -23.54 7.99
N TYR A 59 -2.00 -24.77 8.48
CA TYR A 59 -3.17 -25.49 9.02
C TYR A 59 -3.74 -24.85 10.28
N PHE A 60 -2.96 -24.05 10.99
CA PHE A 60 -3.42 -23.30 12.17
C PHE A 60 -4.00 -21.93 11.85
N LEU A 61 -4.03 -21.52 10.57
CA LEU A 61 -4.60 -20.23 10.16
C LEU A 61 -6.02 -19.99 10.69
N PRO A 62 -6.97 -20.97 10.67
CA PRO A 62 -8.30 -20.77 11.22
C PRO A 62 -8.30 -20.42 12.72
N VAL A 63 -7.45 -21.08 13.51
CA VAL A 63 -7.30 -20.82 14.95
C VAL A 63 -6.64 -19.46 15.20
N ALA A 64 -5.59 -19.13 14.43
CA ALA A 64 -4.92 -17.84 14.46
C ALA A 64 -5.90 -16.68 14.16
N GLY A 65 -6.84 -16.90 13.26
CA GLY A 65 -7.93 -15.96 12.98
C GLY A 65 -8.80 -15.68 14.22
N LEU A 66 -9.13 -16.71 14.99
CA LEU A 66 -9.90 -16.54 16.24
C LEU A 66 -9.14 -15.64 17.25
N VAL A 67 -7.81 -15.80 17.34
CA VAL A 67 -6.96 -14.95 18.19
C VAL A 67 -7.00 -13.49 17.72
N ILE A 68 -6.94 -13.23 16.41
CA ILE A 68 -7.05 -11.87 15.85
C ILE A 68 -8.39 -11.23 16.27
N VAL A 69 -9.52 -11.92 16.07
CA VAL A 69 -10.85 -11.40 16.44
C VAL A 69 -10.95 -11.15 17.94
N PHE A 70 -10.38 -12.03 18.76
CA PHE A 70 -10.34 -11.88 20.21
C PHE A 70 -9.58 -10.61 20.63
N LEU A 71 -8.39 -10.37 20.07
CA LEU A 71 -7.60 -9.18 20.33
C LEU A 71 -8.36 -7.90 19.97
N TYR A 72 -9.01 -7.86 18.80
CA TYR A 72 -9.83 -6.72 18.37
C TYR A 72 -11.06 -6.53 19.27
N SER A 73 -11.64 -7.61 19.77
CA SER A 73 -12.79 -7.57 20.69
C SER A 73 -12.42 -6.97 22.04
N ILE A 74 -11.31 -7.39 22.65
CA ILE A 74 -10.82 -6.86 23.94
C ILE A 74 -10.44 -5.38 23.81
N CYS A 75 -9.79 -4.98 22.68
CA CYS A 75 -9.42 -3.60 22.44
C CYS A 75 -10.62 -2.69 22.09
N GLY A 76 -11.84 -3.22 22.00
CA GLY A 76 -13.05 -2.44 21.66
C GLY A 76 -13.13 -1.99 20.20
N LEU A 77 -12.33 -2.59 19.29
CA LEU A 77 -12.25 -2.26 17.87
C LEU A 77 -12.92 -3.33 16.98
N LYS A 78 -14.07 -3.85 17.38
CA LYS A 78 -14.78 -4.95 16.68
C LYS A 78 -15.10 -4.64 15.22
N ASN A 79 -15.34 -3.37 14.87
CA ASN A 79 -15.72 -2.91 13.54
C ASN A 79 -14.64 -1.98 12.96
N ASP A 80 -13.37 -2.42 13.03
CA ASP A 80 -12.25 -1.65 12.49
C ASP A 80 -12.34 -1.53 10.96
N PRO A 81 -12.42 -0.30 10.40
CA PRO A 81 -12.48 -0.09 8.95
C PRO A 81 -11.11 -0.24 8.25
N GLY A 82 -10.08 -0.72 8.98
CA GLY A 82 -8.73 -0.91 8.44
C GLY A 82 -8.07 0.41 8.03
N THR A 83 -7.34 0.41 6.93
CA THR A 83 -6.62 1.60 6.41
C THR A 83 -7.55 2.79 6.15
N ASN A 84 -8.85 2.54 5.90
CA ASN A 84 -9.80 3.61 5.65
C ASN A 84 -9.94 4.59 6.82
N ILE A 85 -9.68 4.17 8.08
CA ILE A 85 -9.76 5.07 9.24
C ILE A 85 -8.72 6.19 9.13
N ILE A 86 -7.51 5.88 8.66
CA ILE A 86 -6.44 6.88 8.49
C ILE A 86 -6.79 7.85 7.36
N ILE A 87 -7.23 7.32 6.21
CA ILE A 87 -7.58 8.13 5.04
C ILE A 87 -8.75 9.08 5.35
N THR A 88 -9.74 8.59 6.07
CA THR A 88 -10.90 9.41 6.44
C THR A 88 -10.59 10.41 7.53
N SER A 89 -9.76 10.06 8.54
CA SER A 89 -9.44 10.96 9.65
C SER A 89 -8.74 12.25 9.18
N ILE A 90 -7.85 12.15 8.20
CA ILE A 90 -7.15 13.32 7.62
C ILE A 90 -8.13 14.31 6.99
N ARG A 91 -9.29 13.85 6.52
CA ARG A 91 -10.29 14.66 5.82
C ARG A 91 -11.44 15.13 6.71
N THR A 92 -11.88 14.30 7.64
CA THR A 92 -13.15 14.48 8.37
C THR A 92 -12.96 14.72 9.87
N GLU A 93 -11.74 15.05 10.28
CA GLU A 93 -11.44 15.37 11.69
C GLU A 93 -11.71 14.21 12.64
N GLY A 94 -11.59 12.97 12.12
CA GLY A 94 -11.82 11.74 12.88
C GLY A 94 -10.65 11.40 13.81
N LYS A 95 -10.95 10.94 15.03
CA LYS A 95 -9.91 10.48 15.97
C LYS A 95 -9.42 9.09 15.60
N ILE A 96 -8.10 8.93 15.49
CA ILE A 96 -7.44 7.63 15.31
C ILE A 96 -7.22 7.03 16.70
N PRO A 97 -7.73 5.80 16.98
CA PRO A 97 -7.52 5.16 18.27
C PRO A 97 -6.06 4.73 18.46
N VAL A 98 -5.44 5.09 19.59
CA VAL A 98 -4.04 4.73 19.92
C VAL A 98 -3.78 3.23 19.84
N ARG A 99 -4.76 2.42 20.27
CA ARG A 99 -4.67 0.97 20.31
C ARG A 99 -4.58 0.33 18.93
N MET A 100 -4.88 1.08 17.86
CA MET A 100 -4.92 0.55 16.50
C MET A 100 -3.53 0.16 16.00
N ALA A 101 -2.50 0.99 16.23
CA ALA A 101 -1.15 0.72 15.73
C ALA A 101 -0.53 -0.59 16.29
N PRO A 102 -0.50 -0.84 17.60
CA PRO A 102 0.01 -2.11 18.12
C PRO A 102 -0.88 -3.30 17.73
N LEU A 103 -2.20 -3.09 17.64
CA LEU A 103 -3.14 -4.16 17.31
C LEU A 103 -2.97 -4.64 15.86
N ILE A 104 -2.86 -3.72 14.91
CA ILE A 104 -2.62 -4.08 13.51
C ILE A 104 -1.23 -4.71 13.32
N PHE A 105 -0.20 -4.24 14.06
CA PHE A 105 1.14 -4.83 14.04
C PHE A 105 1.08 -6.33 14.40
N ILE A 106 0.51 -6.64 15.57
CA ILE A 106 0.42 -8.03 16.08
C ILE A 106 -0.47 -8.87 15.15
N SER A 107 -1.59 -8.34 14.71
CA SER A 107 -2.54 -9.11 13.90
C SER A 107 -2.03 -9.37 12.48
N ALA A 108 -1.29 -8.42 11.88
CA ALA A 108 -0.63 -8.64 10.60
C ALA A 108 0.51 -9.67 10.73
N PHE A 109 1.28 -9.63 11.82
CA PHE A 109 2.29 -10.65 12.13
C PHE A 109 1.65 -12.05 12.22
N ILE A 110 0.58 -12.20 12.98
CA ILE A 110 -0.16 -13.46 13.09
C ILE A 110 -0.65 -13.93 11.72
N THR A 111 -1.25 -13.04 10.91
CA THR A 111 -1.72 -13.39 9.56
C THR A 111 -0.58 -13.93 8.68
N HIS A 112 0.59 -13.29 8.70
CA HIS A 112 1.75 -13.72 7.89
C HIS A 112 2.37 -15.02 8.39
N LEU A 113 2.49 -15.17 9.71
CA LEU A 113 3.05 -16.36 10.35
C LEU A 113 2.26 -17.62 9.99
N PHE A 114 0.94 -17.52 9.95
CA PHE A 114 0.05 -18.64 9.63
C PHE A 114 -0.39 -18.69 8.16
N GLY A 115 0.19 -17.88 7.27
CA GLY A 115 0.01 -18.02 5.83
C GLY A 115 -1.22 -17.37 5.23
N GLY A 116 -1.85 -16.43 5.91
CA GLY A 116 -2.87 -15.60 5.28
C GLY A 116 -2.30 -14.78 4.13
N SER A 117 -2.99 -14.76 2.99
CA SER A 117 -2.55 -14.04 1.78
C SER A 117 -2.80 -12.55 1.91
N ALA A 118 -1.81 -11.82 2.40
CA ALA A 118 -1.87 -10.37 2.61
C ALA A 118 -0.47 -9.77 2.52
N GLY A 119 -0.41 -8.47 2.23
CA GLY A 119 0.79 -7.66 2.30
C GLY A 119 0.96 -6.98 3.66
N ARG A 120 1.96 -6.11 3.76
CA ARG A 120 2.31 -5.37 4.98
C ARG A 120 2.01 -3.87 4.91
N GLU A 121 1.67 -3.35 3.74
CA GLU A 121 1.58 -1.91 3.45
C GLU A 121 0.36 -1.24 4.06
N GLY A 122 -0.81 -1.88 4.01
CA GLY A 122 -2.01 -1.39 4.67
C GLY A 122 -1.82 -1.30 6.19
N ALA A 123 -1.11 -2.28 6.77
CA ALA A 123 -0.69 -2.21 8.17
C ALA A 123 0.30 -1.06 8.41
N ALA A 124 1.26 -0.85 7.49
CA ALA A 124 2.20 0.27 7.57
C ALA A 124 1.51 1.63 7.65
N LEU A 125 0.55 1.88 6.77
CA LEU A 125 -0.21 3.14 6.80
C LEU A 125 -0.96 3.33 8.12
N GLN A 126 -1.52 2.26 8.67
CA GLN A 126 -2.23 2.29 9.95
C GLN A 126 -1.28 2.51 11.13
N ILE A 127 -0.13 1.82 11.15
CA ILE A 127 0.89 1.97 12.21
C ILE A 127 1.48 3.38 12.16
N GLY A 128 1.95 3.84 10.98
CA GLY A 128 2.58 5.14 10.82
C GLY A 128 1.62 6.30 11.10
N GLY A 129 0.42 6.23 10.55
CA GLY A 129 -0.63 7.22 10.80
C GLY A 129 -1.09 7.25 12.26
N GLY A 130 -1.28 6.07 12.88
CA GLY A 130 -1.67 5.96 14.29
C GLY A 130 -0.59 6.47 15.25
N LEU A 131 0.68 6.13 15.01
CA LEU A 131 1.81 6.61 15.79
C LEU A 131 1.91 8.14 15.73
N SER A 132 1.80 8.71 14.54
CA SER A 132 1.93 10.15 14.32
C SER A 132 0.73 10.92 14.88
N ALA A 133 -0.46 10.34 14.84
CA ALA A 133 -1.63 10.91 15.51
C ALA A 133 -1.41 10.99 17.04
N GLU A 134 -0.74 9.98 17.61
CA GLU A 134 -0.40 9.99 19.02
C GLU A 134 0.65 11.05 19.35
N ILE A 135 1.70 11.18 18.54
CA ILE A 135 2.70 12.25 18.69
C ILE A 135 2.02 13.62 18.61
N ALA A 136 1.13 13.83 17.64
CA ALA A 136 0.37 15.09 17.50
C ALA A 136 -0.47 15.39 18.77
N ARG A 137 -1.10 14.34 19.34
CA ARG A 137 -1.89 14.46 20.57
C ARG A 137 -1.05 14.82 21.78
N ILE A 138 0.10 14.17 21.98
CA ILE A 138 1.05 14.46 23.07
C ILE A 138 1.56 15.90 22.96
N LEU A 139 1.85 16.37 21.75
CA LEU A 139 2.30 17.73 21.48
C LEU A 139 1.15 18.76 21.46
N LYS A 140 -0.10 18.34 21.72
CA LYS A 140 -1.30 19.18 21.74
C LYS A 140 -1.42 20.03 20.46
N MET A 141 -1.14 19.42 19.31
CA MET A 141 -1.22 20.11 18.02
C MET A 141 -2.68 20.36 17.64
N ASP A 142 -2.90 21.46 16.94
CA ASP A 142 -4.18 21.71 16.26
C ASP A 142 -4.42 20.67 15.17
N GLU A 143 -5.65 20.47 14.82
CA GLU A 143 -6.11 19.40 13.95
C GLU A 143 -5.48 19.40 12.56
N ARG A 144 -5.34 20.57 11.93
CA ARG A 144 -4.70 20.70 10.62
C ARG A 144 -3.23 20.27 10.64
N ASN A 145 -2.49 20.71 11.66
CA ASN A 145 -1.10 20.32 11.84
C ASN A 145 -0.98 18.84 12.26
N GLY A 146 -1.93 18.33 13.05
CA GLY A 146 -2.03 16.91 13.39
C GLY A 146 -2.22 16.02 12.16
N ASN A 147 -3.14 16.40 11.28
CA ASN A 147 -3.39 15.68 10.02
C ASN A 147 -2.15 15.66 9.10
N LEU A 148 -1.41 16.78 9.05
CA LEU A 148 -0.15 16.83 8.32
C LEU A 148 0.90 15.89 8.94
N LEU A 149 0.96 15.80 10.27
CA LEU A 149 1.87 14.87 10.94
C LEU A 149 1.49 13.41 10.71
N VAL A 150 0.19 13.09 10.62
CA VAL A 150 -0.31 11.75 10.24
C VAL A 150 0.19 11.37 8.84
N MET A 151 0.15 12.29 7.87
CA MET A 151 0.71 12.07 6.53
C MET A 151 2.23 11.82 6.59
N CYS A 152 2.98 12.55 7.44
CA CYS A 152 4.40 12.29 7.66
C CYS A 152 4.65 10.87 8.18
N GLY A 153 3.82 10.38 9.09
CA GLY A 153 3.94 9.02 9.60
C GLY A 153 3.59 7.94 8.57
N MET A 154 2.55 8.16 7.76
CA MET A 154 2.24 7.28 6.64
C MET A 154 3.43 7.17 5.68
N SER A 155 3.99 8.31 5.30
CA SER A 155 5.14 8.40 4.41
C SER A 155 6.39 7.76 5.03
N GLY A 156 6.71 8.09 6.28
CA GLY A 156 7.89 7.57 6.97
C GLY A 156 7.87 6.05 7.11
N LEU A 157 6.77 5.48 7.57
CA LEU A 157 6.69 4.03 7.79
C LEU A 157 6.64 3.25 6.47
N PHE A 158 5.96 3.78 5.44
CA PHE A 158 5.98 3.19 4.11
C PHE A 158 7.42 3.18 3.53
N SER A 159 8.15 4.30 3.67
CA SER A 159 9.54 4.41 3.21
C SER A 159 10.47 3.43 3.93
N ALA A 160 10.32 3.27 5.25
CA ALA A 160 11.11 2.32 6.03
C ALA A 160 10.94 0.86 5.57
N LEU A 161 9.76 0.50 5.05
CA LEU A 161 9.45 -0.87 4.60
C LEU A 161 9.89 -1.16 3.17
N PHE A 162 9.80 -0.17 2.28
CA PHE A 162 10.03 -0.36 0.84
C PHE A 162 11.35 0.21 0.34
N GLY A 163 11.94 1.15 1.09
CA GLY A 163 13.11 1.87 0.63
C GLY A 163 12.82 2.88 -0.49
N THR A 164 11.58 3.37 -0.59
CA THR A 164 11.11 4.28 -1.65
C THR A 164 10.59 5.59 -1.07
N PRO A 165 11.47 6.52 -0.66
CA PRO A 165 11.08 7.74 0.07
C PRO A 165 10.27 8.72 -0.78
N VAL A 166 10.56 8.83 -2.08
CA VAL A 166 9.83 9.74 -2.97
C VAL A 166 8.42 9.21 -3.22
N THR A 167 8.30 7.93 -3.57
CA THR A 167 7.00 7.25 -3.71
C THR A 167 6.17 7.36 -2.44
N ALA A 168 6.77 7.09 -1.27
CA ALA A 168 6.09 7.16 0.03
C ALA A 168 5.52 8.55 0.30
N THR A 169 6.26 9.60 -0.04
CA THR A 169 5.83 10.99 0.10
C THR A 169 4.60 11.27 -0.74
N PHE A 170 4.66 10.98 -2.02
CA PHE A 170 3.53 11.24 -2.93
C PHE A 170 2.35 10.32 -2.66
N PHE A 171 2.59 9.08 -2.26
CA PHE A 171 1.52 8.17 -1.86
C PHE A 171 0.70 8.70 -0.67
N ALA A 172 1.37 9.17 0.38
CA ALA A 172 0.69 9.74 1.54
C ALA A 172 -0.16 10.97 1.19
N MET A 173 0.22 11.71 0.13
CA MET A 173 -0.52 12.90 -0.33
C MET A 173 -1.65 12.55 -1.32
N GLU A 174 -1.43 11.59 -2.21
CA GLU A 174 -2.32 11.28 -3.32
C GLU A 174 -3.45 10.31 -2.92
N VAL A 175 -3.16 9.36 -2.01
CA VAL A 175 -4.13 8.33 -1.60
C VAL A 175 -5.35 8.87 -0.86
N ILE A 176 -5.24 10.03 -0.25
CA ILE A 176 -6.32 10.65 0.55
C ILE A 176 -7.45 11.14 -0.35
N SER A 177 -7.09 11.87 -1.43
CA SER A 177 -8.04 12.49 -2.34
C SER A 177 -7.47 12.59 -3.74
N VAL A 178 -8.01 11.81 -4.67
CA VAL A 178 -7.59 11.81 -6.07
C VAL A 178 -7.97 13.15 -6.73
N GLY A 179 -6.98 13.78 -7.36
CA GLY A 179 -7.15 15.07 -8.03
C GLY A 179 -6.92 16.30 -7.14
N VAL A 180 -6.54 16.11 -5.86
CA VAL A 180 -6.13 17.19 -4.95
C VAL A 180 -4.88 16.79 -4.21
N PHE A 181 -3.81 17.59 -4.36
CA PHE A 181 -2.55 17.40 -3.63
C PHE A 181 -2.43 18.36 -2.46
N TYR A 182 -2.00 17.85 -1.33
CA TYR A 182 -1.64 18.66 -0.15
C TYR A 182 -0.19 19.14 -0.27
N TYR A 183 0.09 20.13 -1.11
CA TYR A 183 1.45 20.62 -1.38
C TYR A 183 2.25 21.03 -0.14
N SER A 184 1.58 21.51 0.91
CA SER A 184 2.22 21.82 2.20
C SER A 184 2.84 20.59 2.88
N ALA A 185 2.42 19.39 2.49
CA ALA A 185 2.92 18.13 3.03
C ALA A 185 4.20 17.63 2.35
N ILE A 186 4.59 18.14 1.18
CA ILE A 186 5.73 17.62 0.41
C ILE A 186 7.00 17.58 1.27
N VAL A 187 7.42 18.72 1.80
CA VAL A 187 8.67 18.81 2.57
C VAL A 187 8.63 18.00 3.85
N PRO A 188 7.59 18.12 4.71
CA PRO A 188 7.50 17.32 5.92
C PRO A 188 7.43 15.82 5.67
N CYS A 189 6.64 15.35 4.69
CA CYS A 189 6.52 13.93 4.36
C CYS A 189 7.82 13.37 3.79
N PHE A 190 8.46 14.11 2.87
CA PHE A 190 9.74 13.68 2.29
C PHE A 190 10.83 13.58 3.36
N PHE A 191 10.93 14.57 4.23
CA PHE A 191 11.93 14.56 5.30
C PHE A 191 11.68 13.42 6.28
N SER A 192 10.43 13.16 6.66
CA SER A 192 10.06 11.99 7.48
C SER A 192 10.41 10.68 6.78
N ALA A 193 10.12 10.54 5.49
CA ALA A 193 10.43 9.36 4.68
C ALA A 193 11.94 9.13 4.56
N ALA A 194 12.71 10.18 4.29
CA ALA A 194 14.17 10.11 4.16
C ALA A 194 14.85 9.73 5.48
N VAL A 195 14.41 10.32 6.60
CA VAL A 195 14.91 9.96 7.93
C VAL A 195 14.56 8.52 8.28
N ALA A 196 13.32 8.09 8.01
CA ALA A 196 12.89 6.72 8.27
C ALA A 196 13.67 5.69 7.44
N LEU A 197 13.96 6.01 6.18
CA LEU A 197 14.85 5.20 5.32
C LEU A 197 16.26 5.11 5.91
N GLY A 198 16.85 6.25 6.34
CA GLY A 198 18.16 6.25 6.98
C GLY A 198 18.20 5.35 8.22
N ILE A 199 17.15 5.38 9.04
CA ILE A 199 17.03 4.49 10.21
C ILE A 199 16.89 3.03 9.76
N SER A 200 16.08 2.71 8.74
CA SER A 200 15.93 1.33 8.27
C SER A 200 17.22 0.73 7.74
N HIS A 201 18.07 1.54 7.11
CA HIS A 201 19.41 1.12 6.69
C HIS A 201 20.31 0.77 7.88
N LEU A 202 20.18 1.46 9.02
CA LEU A 202 20.93 1.10 10.26
C LEU A 202 20.50 -0.27 10.80
N PHE A 203 19.28 -0.72 10.52
CA PHE A 203 18.81 -2.07 10.83
C PHE A 203 19.18 -3.12 9.76
N GLY A 204 19.97 -2.73 8.74
CA GLY A 204 20.40 -3.62 7.68
C GLY A 204 19.34 -3.90 6.59
N ILE A 205 18.23 -3.15 6.58
CA ILE A 205 17.18 -3.30 5.59
C ILE A 205 17.62 -2.61 4.29
N VAL A 206 17.67 -3.39 3.21
CA VAL A 206 18.06 -2.92 1.87
C VAL A 206 16.81 -2.64 1.03
N PRO A 207 16.74 -1.51 0.30
CA PRO A 207 15.68 -1.22 -0.63
C PRO A 207 15.54 -2.31 -1.70
N VAL A 208 14.31 -2.68 -2.01
CA VAL A 208 14.02 -3.62 -3.09
C VAL A 208 14.15 -2.88 -4.42
N THR A 209 15.06 -3.34 -5.28
CA THR A 209 15.21 -2.83 -6.65
C THR A 209 15.36 -4.00 -7.61
N TYR A 210 14.86 -3.84 -8.83
CA TYR A 210 14.92 -4.86 -9.85
C TYR A 210 15.58 -4.30 -11.12
N LYS A 211 16.51 -5.06 -11.69
CA LYS A 211 17.07 -4.75 -13.01
C LYS A 211 16.20 -5.38 -14.07
N VAL A 212 15.64 -4.57 -14.94
CA VAL A 212 14.83 -5.03 -16.08
C VAL A 212 15.42 -4.54 -17.38
N VAL A 213 15.38 -5.38 -18.41
CA VAL A 213 15.82 -5.01 -19.74
C VAL A 213 14.67 -4.26 -20.42
N ILE A 214 14.90 -3.00 -20.74
CA ILE A 214 13.92 -2.12 -21.37
C ILE A 214 14.01 -2.30 -22.88
N PRO A 215 12.90 -2.59 -23.60
CA PRO A 215 12.91 -2.68 -25.05
C PRO A 215 13.06 -1.29 -25.70
N ASP A 216 13.49 -1.26 -26.96
CA ASP A 216 13.58 -0.01 -27.71
C ASP A 216 12.24 0.73 -27.76
N ILE A 217 12.32 2.07 -27.72
CA ILE A 217 11.14 2.93 -27.81
C ILE A 217 10.61 2.86 -29.26
N SER A 218 9.49 2.18 -29.44
CA SER A 218 8.79 2.09 -30.72
C SER A 218 7.28 2.27 -30.51
N VAL A 219 6.57 2.68 -31.56
CA VAL A 219 5.11 2.83 -31.53
C VAL A 219 4.45 1.51 -31.14
N MET A 220 4.98 0.38 -31.64
CA MET A 220 4.46 -0.95 -31.35
C MET A 220 4.63 -1.32 -29.87
N ASN A 221 5.79 -1.10 -29.30
CA ASN A 221 6.07 -1.41 -27.89
C ASN A 221 5.25 -0.51 -26.94
N ILE A 222 5.04 0.77 -27.31
CA ILE A 222 4.13 1.65 -26.57
C ILE A 222 2.68 1.15 -26.67
N ALA A 223 2.24 0.70 -27.85
CA ALA A 223 0.90 0.12 -28.03
C ALA A 223 0.72 -1.14 -27.15
N PHE A 224 1.69 -2.04 -27.10
CA PHE A 224 1.64 -3.19 -26.20
C PHE A 224 1.60 -2.78 -24.72
N ALA A 225 2.35 -1.74 -24.31
CA ALA A 225 2.27 -1.18 -22.97
C ALA A 225 0.85 -0.67 -22.65
N MET A 226 0.20 0.02 -23.58
CA MET A 226 -1.19 0.48 -23.43
C MET A 226 -2.18 -0.69 -23.36
N ILE A 227 -2.00 -1.73 -24.17
CA ILE A 227 -2.84 -2.96 -24.13
C ILE A 227 -2.70 -3.65 -22.77
N LEU A 228 -1.47 -3.78 -22.26
CA LEU A 228 -1.25 -4.28 -20.91
C LEU A 228 -1.96 -3.39 -19.85
N GLY A 229 -1.93 -2.06 -20.04
CA GLY A 229 -2.68 -1.10 -19.23
C GLY A 229 -4.18 -1.36 -19.21
N VAL A 230 -4.78 -1.76 -20.35
CA VAL A 230 -6.20 -2.19 -20.40
C VAL A 230 -6.42 -3.46 -19.58
N GLY A 231 -5.55 -4.47 -19.72
CA GLY A 231 -5.63 -5.71 -18.96
C GLY A 231 -5.52 -5.48 -17.45
N THR A 232 -4.56 -4.67 -17.02
CA THR A 232 -4.38 -4.33 -15.60
C THR A 232 -5.52 -3.45 -15.06
N ALA A 233 -6.14 -2.58 -15.86
CA ALA A 233 -7.35 -1.87 -15.48
C ALA A 233 -8.52 -2.83 -15.20
N LEU A 234 -8.75 -3.80 -16.05
CA LEU A 234 -9.79 -4.83 -15.85
C LEU A 234 -9.51 -5.66 -14.59
N LEU A 235 -8.27 -6.10 -14.40
CA LEU A 235 -7.86 -6.83 -13.19
C LEU A 235 -8.03 -5.98 -11.93
N SER A 236 -7.72 -4.68 -11.97
CA SER A 236 -7.92 -3.78 -10.83
C SER A 236 -9.39 -3.67 -10.44
N ILE A 237 -10.29 -3.57 -11.43
CA ILE A 237 -11.75 -3.57 -11.20
C ILE A 237 -12.19 -4.90 -10.56
N VAL A 238 -11.76 -6.03 -11.12
CA VAL A 238 -12.12 -7.36 -10.62
C VAL A 238 -11.63 -7.54 -9.19
N PHE A 239 -10.39 -7.15 -8.90
CA PHE A 239 -9.80 -7.27 -7.56
C PHE A 239 -10.54 -6.40 -6.53
N CYS A 240 -10.71 -5.10 -6.78
CA CYS A 240 -11.39 -4.20 -5.87
C CYS A 240 -12.87 -4.59 -5.67
N TYR A 241 -13.57 -4.89 -6.76
CA TYR A 241 -14.98 -5.30 -6.70
C TYR A 241 -15.17 -6.60 -5.93
N SER A 242 -14.35 -7.62 -6.20
CA SER A 242 -14.42 -8.91 -5.52
C SER A 242 -14.15 -8.77 -4.03
N LEU A 243 -13.14 -7.96 -3.65
CA LEU A 243 -12.78 -7.69 -2.27
C LEU A 243 -13.95 -7.05 -1.51
N HIS A 244 -14.50 -5.97 -2.04
CA HIS A 244 -15.59 -5.25 -1.38
C HIS A 244 -16.90 -6.04 -1.39
N LYS A 245 -17.22 -6.72 -2.51
CA LYS A 245 -18.44 -7.53 -2.62
C LYS A 245 -18.40 -8.72 -1.68
N LEU A 246 -17.28 -9.47 -1.64
CA LEU A 246 -17.16 -10.63 -0.76
C LEU A 246 -17.18 -10.19 0.71
N SER A 247 -16.48 -9.11 1.07
CA SER A 247 -16.51 -8.56 2.43
C SER A 247 -17.93 -8.19 2.87
N LYS A 248 -18.68 -7.49 2.02
CA LYS A 248 -20.10 -7.15 2.29
C LYS A 248 -20.98 -8.40 2.40
N LEU A 249 -20.81 -9.36 1.49
CA LEU A 249 -21.59 -10.60 1.47
C LEU A 249 -21.36 -11.42 2.75
N LEU A 250 -20.09 -11.62 3.13
CA LEU A 250 -19.71 -12.36 4.32
C LEU A 250 -20.21 -11.67 5.59
N SER A 251 -20.07 -10.33 5.67
CA SER A 251 -20.55 -9.57 6.84
C SER A 251 -22.09 -9.59 6.96
N ALA A 252 -22.81 -9.63 5.85
CA ALA A 252 -24.28 -9.73 5.85
C ALA A 252 -24.77 -11.12 6.22
N LYS A 253 -24.13 -12.19 5.70
CA LYS A 253 -24.56 -13.57 5.94
C LYS A 253 -24.03 -14.14 7.27
N ILE A 254 -22.81 -13.78 7.66
CA ILE A 254 -22.13 -14.31 8.84
C ILE A 254 -21.82 -13.13 9.78
N LYS A 255 -22.80 -12.80 10.64
CA LYS A 255 -22.69 -11.68 11.59
C LYS A 255 -21.62 -11.90 12.66
N ASN A 256 -21.31 -13.16 13.00
CA ASN A 256 -20.30 -13.51 13.98
C ASN A 256 -18.91 -13.48 13.35
N ASN A 257 -18.06 -12.53 13.77
CA ASN A 257 -16.71 -12.36 13.26
C ASN A 257 -15.81 -13.60 13.48
N TYR A 258 -16.01 -14.33 14.58
CA TYR A 258 -15.26 -15.56 14.87
C TYR A 258 -15.56 -16.66 13.85
N ILE A 259 -16.84 -16.88 13.54
CA ILE A 259 -17.26 -17.88 12.56
C ILE A 259 -16.77 -17.49 11.16
N ARG A 260 -16.88 -16.20 10.81
CA ARG A 260 -16.47 -15.69 9.50
C ARG A 260 -14.98 -15.89 9.25
N ILE A 261 -14.12 -15.48 10.20
CA ILE A 261 -12.66 -15.60 10.03
C ILE A 261 -12.23 -17.07 10.03
N PHE A 262 -12.87 -17.92 10.85
CA PHE A 262 -12.59 -19.35 10.90
C PHE A 262 -12.91 -20.05 9.57
N ILE A 263 -14.09 -19.82 9.00
CA ILE A 263 -14.49 -20.39 7.70
C ILE A 263 -13.54 -19.95 6.59
N CYS A 264 -13.20 -18.66 6.54
CA CYS A 264 -12.27 -18.16 5.53
C CYS A 264 -10.86 -18.72 5.73
N GLY A 265 -10.42 -18.92 6.98
CA GLY A 265 -9.17 -19.61 7.28
C GLY A 265 -9.15 -21.05 6.77
N CYS A 266 -10.22 -21.81 7.02
CA CYS A 266 -10.37 -23.16 6.47
C CYS A 266 -10.35 -23.17 4.93
N ALA A 267 -11.00 -22.19 4.30
CA ALA A 267 -10.99 -22.07 2.84
C ALA A 267 -9.55 -21.82 2.30
N ILE A 268 -8.76 -20.97 2.96
CA ILE A 268 -7.35 -20.77 2.59
C ILE A 268 -6.51 -22.03 2.79
N VAL A 269 -6.74 -22.78 3.88
CA VAL A 269 -6.05 -24.06 4.12
C VAL A 269 -6.34 -25.05 2.99
N ILE A 270 -7.62 -25.20 2.61
CA ILE A 270 -8.02 -26.08 1.51
C ILE A 270 -7.39 -25.64 0.19
N LEU A 271 -7.44 -24.35 -0.13
CA LEU A 271 -6.82 -23.81 -1.33
C LEU A 271 -5.29 -24.04 -1.33
N THR A 272 -4.63 -23.86 -0.20
CA THR A 272 -3.20 -24.14 -0.06
C THR A 272 -2.88 -25.62 -0.28
N ALA A 273 -3.72 -26.53 0.23
CA ALA A 273 -3.54 -27.97 0.02
C ALA A 273 -3.70 -28.36 -1.46
N VAL A 274 -4.54 -27.67 -2.21
CA VAL A 274 -4.79 -27.97 -3.64
C VAL A 274 -3.77 -27.30 -4.56
N PHE A 275 -3.43 -26.01 -4.32
CA PHE A 275 -2.63 -25.21 -5.25
C PHE A 275 -1.20 -24.94 -4.78
N GLY A 276 -0.85 -25.34 -3.54
CA GLY A 276 0.46 -25.09 -2.96
C GLY A 276 0.56 -23.79 -2.16
N THR A 277 1.75 -23.54 -1.62
CA THR A 277 2.04 -22.46 -0.67
C THR A 277 2.44 -21.13 -1.31
N ASP A 278 2.62 -21.06 -2.63
CA ASP A 278 3.16 -19.92 -3.37
C ASP A 278 2.28 -18.66 -3.24
N TYR A 279 0.99 -18.85 -2.95
CA TYR A 279 -0.02 -17.77 -2.85
C TYR A 279 -0.24 -17.27 -1.42
N ASN A 280 0.41 -17.89 -0.42
CA ASN A 280 0.36 -17.49 0.97
C ASN A 280 1.25 -16.28 1.26
N GLY A 281 0.92 -15.51 2.32
CA GLY A 281 1.68 -14.33 2.73
C GLY A 281 1.73 -13.25 1.66
N ALA A 282 2.80 -12.46 1.64
CA ALA A 282 3.00 -11.37 0.69
C ALA A 282 3.35 -11.88 -0.73
N GLY A 283 4.16 -12.95 -0.84
CA GLY A 283 4.57 -13.54 -2.12
C GLY A 283 5.70 -12.77 -2.83
N MET A 284 6.60 -12.16 -2.06
CA MET A 284 7.73 -11.40 -2.62
C MET A 284 8.67 -12.24 -3.48
N ASN A 285 8.84 -13.53 -3.14
CA ASN A 285 9.60 -14.49 -3.92
C ASN A 285 9.02 -14.67 -5.33
N ILE A 286 7.71 -14.82 -5.47
CA ILE A 286 7.06 -14.98 -6.77
C ILE A 286 7.10 -13.68 -7.59
N ILE A 287 7.07 -12.51 -6.92
CA ILE A 287 7.32 -11.23 -7.59
C ILE A 287 8.75 -11.21 -8.17
N ALA A 288 9.74 -11.66 -7.40
CA ALA A 288 11.12 -11.75 -7.87
C ALA A 288 11.26 -12.76 -9.03
N ASP A 289 10.58 -13.90 -8.97
CA ASP A 289 10.53 -14.88 -10.06
C ASP A 289 9.89 -14.28 -11.32
N ALA A 290 8.83 -13.48 -11.19
CA ALA A 290 8.24 -12.76 -12.32
C ALA A 290 9.22 -11.77 -12.96
N MET A 291 10.08 -11.14 -12.16
CA MET A 291 11.14 -10.24 -12.64
C MET A 291 12.32 -11.00 -13.25
N SER A 292 12.46 -12.31 -13.02
CA SER A 292 13.44 -13.19 -13.67
C SER A 292 12.90 -13.88 -14.95
N GLY A 293 11.58 -13.78 -15.20
CA GLY A 293 10.93 -14.34 -16.37
C GLY A 293 10.29 -15.72 -16.19
N THR A 294 10.18 -16.21 -14.95
CA THR A 294 9.64 -17.55 -14.67
C THR A 294 8.43 -17.47 -13.73
N THR A 295 7.22 -17.58 -14.26
CA THR A 295 5.99 -17.66 -13.45
C THR A 295 4.98 -18.63 -14.02
N ARG A 296 4.11 -19.14 -13.15
CA ARG A 296 2.96 -19.94 -13.57
C ARG A 296 1.89 -19.03 -14.18
N PRO A 297 1.29 -19.38 -15.31
CA PRO A 297 0.28 -18.55 -16.01
C PRO A 297 -0.93 -18.20 -15.13
N GLU A 298 -1.34 -19.11 -14.24
CA GLU A 298 -2.49 -18.95 -13.34
C GLU A 298 -2.20 -18.15 -12.07
N ALA A 299 -0.93 -17.78 -11.83
CA ALA A 299 -0.50 -17.22 -10.54
C ALA A 299 -1.25 -15.94 -10.16
N PHE A 300 -1.52 -15.05 -11.11
CA PHE A 300 -2.25 -13.80 -10.87
C PHE A 300 -3.67 -14.05 -10.37
N ALA A 301 -4.38 -15.04 -10.95
CA ALA A 301 -5.75 -15.36 -10.60
C ALA A 301 -5.84 -16.04 -9.23
N LEU A 302 -4.93 -16.97 -8.93
CA LEU A 302 -4.87 -17.64 -7.63
C LEU A 302 -4.50 -16.67 -6.52
N LYS A 303 -3.52 -15.79 -6.73
CA LYS A 303 -3.18 -14.76 -5.73
C LYS A 303 -4.36 -13.84 -5.43
N LEU A 304 -5.08 -13.40 -6.47
CA LEU A 304 -6.29 -12.60 -6.31
C LEU A 304 -7.32 -13.34 -5.42
N LEU A 305 -7.60 -14.61 -5.72
CA LEU A 305 -8.56 -15.43 -4.97
C LEU A 305 -8.15 -15.58 -3.49
N PHE A 306 -6.89 -15.97 -3.23
CA PHE A 306 -6.37 -16.14 -1.88
C PHE A 306 -6.46 -14.83 -1.07
N THR A 307 -6.07 -13.70 -1.67
CA THR A 307 -6.07 -12.40 -1.00
C THR A 307 -7.49 -11.93 -0.70
N VAL A 308 -8.40 -12.05 -1.67
CA VAL A 308 -9.80 -11.64 -1.49
C VAL A 308 -10.46 -12.44 -0.35
N ILE A 309 -10.24 -13.75 -0.27
CA ILE A 309 -10.80 -14.59 0.82
C ILE A 309 -10.16 -14.22 2.16
N THR A 310 -8.84 -14.02 2.21
CA THR A 310 -8.11 -13.67 3.44
C THR A 310 -8.63 -12.36 4.03
N ILE A 311 -8.62 -11.29 3.23
CA ILE A 311 -8.99 -9.95 3.71
C ILE A 311 -10.50 -9.85 3.98
N ALA A 312 -11.34 -10.37 3.09
CA ALA A 312 -12.80 -10.36 3.30
C ALA A 312 -13.23 -11.22 4.52
N GLY A 313 -12.45 -12.25 4.86
CA GLY A 313 -12.62 -13.05 6.07
C GLY A 313 -12.39 -12.28 7.37
N GLY A 314 -11.59 -11.22 7.33
CA GLY A 314 -11.27 -10.38 8.49
C GLY A 314 -9.83 -10.53 8.99
N TYR A 315 -8.98 -11.30 8.30
CA TYR A 315 -7.54 -11.32 8.56
C TYR A 315 -6.94 -9.93 8.31
N LYS A 316 -5.85 -9.63 8.99
CA LYS A 316 -5.24 -8.30 8.96
C LYS A 316 -3.93 -8.30 8.16
N GLY A 317 -3.78 -7.29 7.33
CA GLY A 317 -2.64 -7.10 6.43
C GLY A 317 -2.96 -6.03 5.40
N GLY A 318 -2.15 -5.93 4.35
CA GLY A 318 -2.31 -4.98 3.26
C GLY A 318 -2.71 -5.67 1.94
N GLU A 319 -3.27 -4.90 1.05
CA GLU A 319 -3.70 -5.34 -0.29
C GLU A 319 -2.72 -4.92 -1.40
N ILE A 320 -1.76 -4.02 -1.10
CA ILE A 320 -0.85 -3.43 -2.10
C ILE A 320 0.12 -4.48 -2.65
N VAL A 321 0.91 -5.18 -1.79
CA VAL A 321 1.85 -6.20 -2.30
C VAL A 321 1.14 -7.35 -3.00
N PRO A 322 -0.01 -7.86 -2.55
CA PRO A 322 -0.81 -8.74 -3.37
C PRO A 322 -1.15 -8.17 -4.75
N SER A 323 -1.44 -6.87 -4.86
CA SER A 323 -1.66 -6.24 -6.18
C SER A 323 -0.37 -6.22 -7.01
N PHE A 324 0.80 -5.99 -6.40
CA PHE A 324 2.08 -6.11 -7.08
C PHE A 324 2.30 -7.52 -7.65
N PHE A 325 2.02 -8.54 -6.85
CA PHE A 325 2.09 -9.93 -7.29
C PHE A 325 1.18 -10.20 -8.49
N ILE A 326 -0.10 -9.82 -8.37
CA ILE A 326 -1.09 -10.01 -9.44
C ILE A 326 -0.65 -9.28 -10.72
N GLY A 327 -0.20 -8.03 -10.59
CA GLY A 327 0.26 -7.23 -11.72
C GLY A 327 1.54 -7.79 -12.36
N ALA A 328 2.52 -8.19 -11.55
CA ALA A 328 3.78 -8.74 -12.04
C ALA A 328 3.58 -10.07 -12.79
N THR A 329 2.82 -11.00 -12.20
CA THR A 329 2.60 -12.32 -12.82
C THR A 329 1.69 -12.23 -14.05
N PHE A 330 0.69 -11.35 -14.05
CA PHE A 330 -0.10 -11.07 -15.25
C PHE A 330 0.72 -10.40 -16.35
N GLY A 331 1.56 -9.42 -16.00
CA GLY A 331 2.45 -8.76 -16.96
C GLY A 331 3.48 -9.72 -17.54
N ASN A 332 4.04 -10.64 -16.74
CA ASN A 332 4.94 -11.69 -17.18
C ASN A 332 4.27 -12.61 -18.23
N LEU A 333 3.06 -13.08 -17.93
CA LEU A 333 2.25 -13.87 -18.88
C LEU A 333 2.00 -13.10 -20.17
N PHE A 334 1.60 -11.83 -20.08
CA PHE A 334 1.36 -10.98 -21.25
C PHE A 334 2.62 -10.86 -22.12
N GLY A 335 3.79 -10.57 -21.52
CA GLY A 335 5.05 -10.46 -22.25
C GLY A 335 5.41 -11.73 -23.00
N THR A 336 5.24 -12.88 -22.35
CA THR A 336 5.44 -14.20 -22.99
C THR A 336 4.53 -14.39 -24.22
N LEU A 337 3.27 -13.93 -24.14
CA LEU A 337 2.31 -14.08 -25.25
C LEU A 337 2.59 -13.14 -26.43
N VAL A 338 3.09 -11.92 -26.18
CA VAL A 338 3.32 -10.91 -27.23
C VAL A 338 4.77 -10.85 -27.71
N GLY A 339 5.67 -11.65 -27.12
CA GLY A 339 7.09 -11.69 -27.50
C GLY A 339 7.92 -10.49 -26.97
N LEU A 340 7.45 -9.80 -25.93
CA LEU A 340 8.23 -8.79 -25.19
C LEU A 340 9.02 -9.45 -24.05
N PRO A 341 10.11 -8.81 -23.57
CA PRO A 341 10.83 -9.32 -22.40
C PRO A 341 9.88 -9.48 -21.19
N PRO A 342 9.66 -10.73 -20.69
CA PRO A 342 8.67 -10.99 -19.63
C PRO A 342 8.99 -10.22 -18.33
N GLN A 343 10.27 -9.97 -18.05
CA GLN A 343 10.72 -9.20 -16.89
C GLN A 343 10.23 -7.74 -16.97
N PHE A 344 10.34 -7.13 -18.16
CA PHE A 344 9.89 -5.77 -18.40
C PHE A 344 8.37 -5.64 -18.28
N THR A 345 7.65 -6.55 -18.90
CA THR A 345 6.17 -6.54 -18.85
C THR A 345 5.65 -6.91 -17.45
N ALA A 346 6.38 -7.70 -16.67
CA ALA A 346 6.11 -7.93 -15.26
C ALA A 346 6.23 -6.64 -14.44
N ALA A 347 7.32 -5.88 -14.62
CA ALA A 347 7.50 -4.58 -13.98
C ALA A 347 6.37 -3.60 -14.36
N LEU A 348 6.06 -3.55 -15.64
CA LEU A 348 5.00 -2.70 -16.18
C LEU A 348 3.62 -3.07 -15.63
N GLY A 349 3.32 -4.38 -15.57
CA GLY A 349 2.09 -4.92 -14.98
C GLY A 349 1.95 -4.64 -13.49
N LEU A 350 3.04 -4.78 -12.72
CA LEU A 350 3.10 -4.44 -11.30
C LEU A 350 2.67 -2.98 -11.07
N VAL A 351 3.32 -2.03 -11.75
CA VAL A 351 3.09 -0.60 -11.53
C VAL A 351 1.73 -0.16 -12.07
N SER A 352 1.32 -0.65 -13.24
CA SER A 352 0.05 -0.24 -13.83
C SER A 352 -1.16 -0.84 -13.11
N LEU A 353 -1.07 -2.05 -12.55
CA LEU A 353 -2.11 -2.59 -11.68
C LEU A 353 -2.19 -1.81 -10.36
N PHE A 354 -1.07 -1.51 -9.73
CA PHE A 354 -1.02 -0.66 -8.54
C PHE A 354 -1.71 0.68 -8.80
N CYS A 355 -1.38 1.33 -9.92
CA CYS A 355 -2.02 2.57 -10.34
C CYS A 355 -3.55 2.46 -10.38
N GLY A 356 -4.07 1.38 -10.97
CA GLY A 356 -5.51 1.13 -11.10
C GLY A 356 -6.20 0.88 -9.76
N VAL A 357 -5.59 0.12 -8.84
CA VAL A 357 -6.20 -0.26 -7.56
C VAL A 357 -6.15 0.85 -6.50
N VAL A 358 -5.12 1.72 -6.51
CA VAL A 358 -4.98 2.81 -5.53
C VAL A 358 -5.39 4.17 -6.07
N ASN A 359 -5.60 4.30 -7.37
CA ASN A 359 -5.92 5.58 -8.05
C ASN A 359 -4.86 6.67 -7.85
N CYS A 360 -3.58 6.29 -7.81
CA CYS A 360 -2.45 7.19 -7.55
C CYS A 360 -1.45 7.17 -8.73
N PRO A 361 -1.75 7.85 -9.86
CA PRO A 361 -0.91 7.78 -11.06
C PRO A 361 0.47 8.41 -10.87
N VAL A 362 0.59 9.53 -10.15
CA VAL A 362 1.89 10.17 -9.90
C VAL A 362 2.77 9.30 -9.02
N THR A 363 2.20 8.77 -7.94
CA THR A 363 2.88 7.82 -7.06
C THR A 363 3.37 6.58 -7.81
N SER A 364 2.54 6.06 -8.72
CA SER A 364 2.90 4.86 -9.50
C SER A 364 4.08 5.11 -10.44
N LEU A 365 4.15 6.28 -11.09
CA LEU A 365 5.29 6.66 -11.92
C LEU A 365 6.56 6.81 -11.08
N LEU A 366 6.48 7.43 -9.91
CA LEU A 366 7.62 7.56 -9.01
C LEU A 366 8.07 6.19 -8.48
N LEU A 367 7.12 5.30 -8.18
CA LEU A 367 7.43 3.92 -7.81
C LEU A 367 8.20 3.18 -8.93
N SER A 368 7.83 3.39 -10.19
CA SER A 368 8.55 2.78 -11.32
C SER A 368 10.00 3.25 -11.40
N ILE A 369 10.26 4.51 -11.10
CA ILE A 369 11.62 5.08 -11.08
C ILE A 369 12.44 4.50 -9.93
N GLU A 370 11.87 4.42 -8.72
CA GLU A 370 12.58 3.94 -7.54
C GLU A 370 12.83 2.42 -7.56
N LEU A 371 11.93 1.61 -8.18
CA LEU A 371 12.09 0.16 -8.26
C LEU A 371 12.88 -0.32 -9.47
N PHE A 372 12.75 0.35 -10.63
CA PHE A 372 13.24 -0.15 -11.92
C PHE A 372 14.17 0.81 -12.64
N GLY A 373 14.38 2.03 -12.11
CA GLY A 373 15.12 3.09 -12.77
C GLY A 373 14.27 3.92 -13.74
N GLY A 374 14.85 5.02 -14.23
CA GLY A 374 14.13 6.01 -15.05
C GLY A 374 14.02 5.71 -16.53
N GLU A 375 14.76 4.74 -17.05
CA GLU A 375 14.90 4.52 -18.50
C GLU A 375 13.60 4.13 -19.20
N GLY A 376 12.73 3.35 -18.54
CA GLY A 376 11.45 2.88 -19.11
C GLY A 376 10.25 3.78 -18.84
N ILE A 377 10.42 4.99 -18.34
CA ILE A 377 9.34 5.85 -17.82
C ILE A 377 8.20 6.09 -18.83
N ILE A 378 8.49 6.14 -20.11
CA ILE A 378 7.49 6.36 -21.18
C ILE A 378 6.50 5.21 -21.25
N PHE A 379 6.95 3.97 -21.10
CA PHE A 379 6.09 2.79 -21.12
C PHE A 379 5.24 2.71 -19.83
N PHE A 380 5.86 3.02 -18.68
CA PHE A 380 5.13 3.09 -17.41
C PHE A 380 4.06 4.19 -17.46
N ALA A 381 4.37 5.36 -18.02
CA ALA A 381 3.41 6.44 -18.19
C ALA A 381 2.23 6.03 -19.09
N ALA A 382 2.51 5.35 -20.22
CA ALA A 382 1.47 4.87 -21.13
C ALA A 382 0.55 3.85 -20.45
N ALA A 383 1.11 2.80 -19.83
CA ALA A 383 0.34 1.76 -19.17
C ALA A 383 -0.45 2.29 -17.94
N CYS A 384 0.19 3.11 -17.09
CA CYS A 384 -0.46 3.71 -15.92
C CYS A 384 -1.58 4.65 -16.30
N SER A 385 -1.42 5.48 -17.34
CA SER A 385 -2.46 6.40 -17.80
C SER A 385 -3.71 5.63 -18.26
N VAL A 386 -3.53 4.57 -19.04
CA VAL A 386 -4.63 3.72 -19.50
C VAL A 386 -5.28 3.00 -18.31
N SER A 387 -4.47 2.40 -17.42
CA SER A 387 -4.98 1.70 -16.23
C SER A 387 -5.75 2.64 -15.30
N TYR A 388 -5.23 3.84 -15.04
CA TYR A 388 -5.88 4.85 -14.21
C TYR A 388 -7.24 5.26 -14.76
N ILE A 389 -7.32 5.54 -16.07
CA ILE A 389 -8.57 6.00 -16.69
C ILE A 389 -9.60 4.86 -16.71
N LEU A 390 -9.22 3.69 -17.18
CA LEU A 390 -10.13 2.57 -17.42
C LEU A 390 -10.53 1.82 -16.13
N SER A 391 -9.75 1.92 -15.03
CA SER A 391 -10.20 1.42 -13.73
C SER A 391 -11.42 2.16 -13.17
N GLY A 392 -11.81 3.26 -13.79
CA GLY A 392 -12.99 4.04 -13.42
C GLY A 392 -12.91 4.55 -11.98
N TYR A 393 -13.93 4.28 -11.18
CA TYR A 393 -14.01 4.73 -9.78
C TYR A 393 -13.85 3.58 -8.77
N TYR A 394 -13.31 2.43 -9.20
CA TYR A 394 -12.96 1.34 -8.32
C TYR A 394 -11.63 1.63 -7.62
N GLY A 395 -11.49 1.19 -6.37
CA GLY A 395 -10.27 1.35 -5.59
C GLY A 395 -10.26 0.49 -4.34
N LEU A 396 -9.09 0.21 -3.79
CA LEU A 396 -8.91 -0.58 -2.56
C LEU A 396 -9.50 0.13 -1.34
N TYR A 397 -9.41 1.45 -1.29
CA TYR A 397 -9.75 2.24 -0.11
C TYR A 397 -11.08 2.97 -0.31
N THR A 398 -12.17 2.44 0.23
CA THR A 398 -13.50 3.12 0.19
C THR A 398 -13.51 4.46 0.91
N GLY A 399 -12.56 4.71 1.78
CA GLY A 399 -12.30 6.00 2.41
C GLY A 399 -11.75 7.07 1.45
N GLN A 400 -11.13 6.69 0.33
CA GLN A 400 -10.58 7.61 -0.66
C GLN A 400 -11.70 8.35 -1.39
N LYS A 401 -11.47 9.63 -1.68
CA LYS A 401 -12.39 10.44 -2.53
C LYS A 401 -11.76 10.77 -3.86
N ILE A 402 -12.57 10.72 -4.90
CA ILE A 402 -12.23 11.22 -6.23
C ILE A 402 -12.92 12.57 -6.39
N MET A 403 -12.12 13.62 -6.42
CA MET A 403 -12.63 15.00 -6.42
C MET A 403 -13.02 15.45 -7.81
N TYR A 404 -12.26 15.06 -8.83
CA TYR A 404 -12.51 15.38 -10.24
C TYR A 404 -12.69 14.12 -11.06
N SER A 405 -13.53 14.19 -12.08
CA SER A 405 -13.71 13.08 -13.01
C SER A 405 -12.39 12.74 -13.73
N LYS A 406 -12.09 11.45 -13.88
CA LYS A 406 -10.91 10.98 -14.60
C LYS A 406 -10.97 11.26 -16.12
N LEU A 407 -12.16 11.45 -16.67
CA LEU A 407 -12.41 11.61 -18.12
C LEU A 407 -12.80 13.05 -18.52
N HIS A 408 -13.37 13.80 -17.60
CA HIS A 408 -13.90 15.13 -17.90
C HIS A 408 -13.47 16.14 -16.85
N SER A 409 -13.27 17.41 -17.23
CA SER A 409 -12.98 18.51 -16.30
C SER A 409 -14.20 18.87 -15.45
N LYS A 410 -14.70 17.91 -14.67
CA LYS A 410 -15.88 18.07 -13.82
C LYS A 410 -15.56 17.67 -12.38
N TYR A 411 -15.91 18.54 -11.44
CA TYR A 411 -15.89 18.25 -10.02
C TYR A 411 -17.01 17.27 -9.67
N ILE A 412 -16.70 16.15 -9.01
CA ILE A 412 -17.65 15.07 -8.71
C ILE A 412 -17.72 14.71 -7.23
N ASN A 413 -16.65 14.90 -6.45
CA ASN A 413 -16.55 14.60 -5.01
C ASN A 413 -17.21 13.26 -4.63
N ARG A 414 -16.70 12.19 -5.18
CA ARG A 414 -17.27 10.84 -5.05
C ARG A 414 -16.30 9.90 -4.31
N HIS A 415 -16.83 9.04 -3.45
CA HIS A 415 -16.05 7.93 -2.90
C HIS A 415 -15.72 6.88 -3.96
N THR A 416 -14.59 6.20 -3.81
CA THR A 416 -14.26 4.99 -4.57
C THR A 416 -15.30 3.89 -4.27
N LYS A 417 -15.49 3.02 -5.24
CA LYS A 417 -16.45 1.90 -5.18
C LYS A 417 -15.73 0.62 -4.80
#